data_8351c6e2f37c03b198914fdc0b468def
#
_entry.id   8351c6e2f37c03b198914fdc0b468def
#
_cell.length_a   1.000
_cell.length_b   1.000
_cell.length_c   1.000
_cell.angle_alpha   90.00
_cell.angle_beta   90.00
_cell.angle_gamma   90.00
#
_symmetry.space_group_name_H-M   'P 1'
#
loop_
_entity.id
_entity.type
_entity.pdbx_description
1 polymer ?
#
loop_
_entity_poly.entity_id
_entity_poly.type
_entity_poly.pdbx_seq_one_letter_code
_entity_poly.pdbx_strand_id
1 'polypeptide(L)'
;RALVKKPKMLLLDEPLSNLDARLRLQTREEIRRIQKTTGITTVFVTHDQEEAMSISDKIVVMKLGEEQQIGAPQDVYNSPAHLFVAQFLGNPPINVFEGRIENGSIYIGDEAVFHTETAVMDQPLYIAIRPEGMIVEDSEEGFGFHADIDQVQVLGRDLFLVAKHDACTKKTFKCILSSDQVITAKRVKLALKPNKFFLFDHKTEQRIYIKENPAPASQGEKEVSNNG
;
A
#
# COMPACT_ATOMS: atom_id res chain seq x y z
N ARG A 1 -18.50 13.22 27.17
CA ARG A 1 -18.45 12.93 28.64
C ARG A 1 -17.03 12.54 29.09
N ALA A 2 -16.25 11.74 28.38
CA ALA A 2 -14.89 11.34 28.79
C ALA A 2 -13.92 12.52 28.98
N LEU A 3 -13.97 13.53 28.11
CA LEU A 3 -13.08 14.71 28.15
C LEU A 3 -13.32 15.66 29.34
N VAL A 4 -14.51 15.65 29.93
CA VAL A 4 -14.85 16.52 31.07
C VAL A 4 -13.93 16.30 32.28
N LYS A 5 -13.44 15.07 32.46
CA LYS A 5 -12.52 14.69 33.54
C LYS A 5 -11.06 15.04 33.27
N LYS A 6 -10.74 15.66 32.12
CA LYS A 6 -9.37 15.98 31.65
C LYS A 6 -8.41 14.78 31.79
N PRO A 7 -8.73 13.63 31.18
CA PRO A 7 -7.89 12.44 31.28
C PRO A 7 -6.55 12.67 30.60
N LYS A 8 -5.50 11.93 31.00
CA LYS A 8 -4.19 11.96 30.33
C LYS A 8 -4.20 11.23 29.01
N MET A 9 -5.10 10.26 28.82
CA MET A 9 -5.24 9.43 27.64
C MET A 9 -6.71 9.17 27.34
N LEU A 10 -7.05 9.11 26.06
CA LEU A 10 -8.38 8.75 25.56
C LEU A 10 -8.26 7.44 24.77
N LEU A 11 -9.09 6.46 25.13
CA LEU A 11 -9.21 5.19 24.40
C LEU A 11 -10.55 5.16 23.67
N LEU A 12 -10.52 4.95 22.37
CA LEU A 12 -11.70 4.86 21.50
C LEU A 12 -11.68 3.50 20.80
N ASP A 13 -12.66 2.67 21.11
CA ASP A 13 -12.82 1.35 20.52
C ASP A 13 -13.96 1.38 19.51
N GLU A 14 -13.62 1.26 18.23
CA GLU A 14 -14.53 1.33 17.07
C GLU A 14 -15.60 2.44 17.14
N PRO A 15 -15.22 3.70 17.44
CA PRO A 15 -16.20 4.75 17.78
C PRO A 15 -17.06 5.20 16.58
N LEU A 16 -16.71 4.82 15.36
CA LEU A 16 -17.39 5.25 14.13
C LEU A 16 -18.15 4.12 13.42
N SER A 17 -18.09 2.89 13.94
CA SER A 17 -18.62 1.67 13.29
C SER A 17 -20.13 1.74 12.97
N ASN A 18 -20.92 2.42 13.81
CA ASN A 18 -22.38 2.50 13.69
C ASN A 18 -22.89 3.76 12.98
N LEU A 19 -22.00 4.52 12.33
CA LEU A 19 -22.36 5.77 11.65
C LEU A 19 -22.46 5.57 10.14
N ASP A 20 -23.39 6.31 9.52
CA ASP A 20 -23.41 6.44 8.06
C ASP A 20 -22.16 7.16 7.52
N ALA A 21 -21.89 7.03 6.23
CA ALA A 21 -20.64 7.51 5.62
C ALA A 21 -20.41 9.02 5.82
N ARG A 22 -21.47 9.85 5.74
CA ARG A 22 -21.37 11.30 5.90
C ARG A 22 -21.06 11.67 7.34
N LEU A 23 -21.81 11.09 8.29
CA LEU A 23 -21.64 11.34 9.71
C LEU A 23 -20.29 10.80 10.21
N ARG A 24 -19.84 9.66 9.66
CA ARG A 24 -18.52 9.08 9.93
C ARG A 24 -17.41 10.05 9.58
N LEU A 25 -17.45 10.65 8.37
CA LEU A 25 -16.46 11.62 7.93
C LEU A 25 -16.43 12.84 8.85
N GLN A 26 -17.59 13.44 9.16
CA GLN A 26 -17.69 14.61 10.04
C GLN A 26 -17.19 14.32 11.46
N THR A 27 -17.55 13.15 12.01
CA THR A 27 -17.14 12.76 13.36
C THR A 27 -15.62 12.48 13.43
N ARG A 28 -15.05 11.91 12.38
CA ARG A 28 -13.60 11.69 12.24
C ARG A 28 -12.84 13.02 12.27
N GLU A 29 -13.27 14.00 11.49
CA GLU A 29 -12.68 15.34 11.48
C GLU A 29 -12.78 16.03 12.85
N GLU A 30 -13.92 15.89 13.51
CA GLU A 30 -14.15 16.47 14.84
C GLU A 30 -13.27 15.81 15.93
N ILE A 31 -13.12 14.48 15.93
CA ILE A 31 -12.21 13.78 16.82
C ILE A 31 -10.77 14.28 16.63
N ARG A 32 -10.34 14.40 15.35
CA ARG A 32 -9.00 14.90 15.03
C ARG A 32 -8.82 16.34 15.51
N ARG A 33 -9.81 17.21 15.30
CA ARG A 33 -9.80 18.60 15.77
C ARG A 33 -9.68 18.68 17.30
N ILE A 34 -10.48 17.91 18.03
CA ILE A 34 -10.45 17.88 19.48
C ILE A 34 -9.08 17.40 19.97
N GLN A 35 -8.53 16.34 19.40
CA GLN A 35 -7.23 15.81 19.76
C GLN A 35 -6.13 16.87 19.54
N LYS A 36 -6.12 17.55 18.40
CA LYS A 36 -5.14 18.62 18.11
C LYS A 36 -5.28 19.80 19.05
N THR A 37 -6.51 20.20 19.40
CA THR A 37 -6.77 21.33 20.30
C THR A 37 -6.38 21.02 21.76
N THR A 38 -6.62 19.80 22.20
CA THR A 38 -6.39 19.39 23.59
C THR A 38 -5.00 18.81 23.85
N GLY A 39 -4.30 18.35 22.80
CA GLY A 39 -3.03 17.64 22.89
C GLY A 39 -3.12 16.28 23.59
N ILE A 40 -4.34 15.75 23.82
CA ILE A 40 -4.53 14.50 24.54
C ILE A 40 -4.02 13.30 23.71
N THR A 41 -3.24 12.42 24.34
CA THR A 41 -2.87 11.15 23.72
C THR A 41 -4.12 10.31 23.52
N THR A 42 -4.36 9.90 22.27
CA THR A 42 -5.56 9.14 21.90
C THR A 42 -5.14 7.83 21.23
N VAL A 43 -5.64 6.71 21.75
CA VAL A 43 -5.59 5.41 21.11
C VAL A 43 -6.93 5.15 20.45
N PHE A 44 -6.91 4.92 19.15
CA PHE A 44 -8.09 4.70 18.32
C PHE A 44 -8.01 3.32 17.70
N VAL A 45 -8.93 2.42 18.06
CA VAL A 45 -9.05 1.08 17.50
C VAL A 45 -10.11 1.08 16.41
N THR A 46 -9.76 0.59 15.24
CA THR A 46 -10.68 0.45 14.10
C THR A 46 -10.24 -0.68 13.19
N HIS A 47 -11.20 -1.29 12.49
CA HIS A 47 -10.95 -2.19 11.36
C HIS A 47 -11.01 -1.46 10.01
N ASP A 48 -11.36 -0.18 10.00
CA ASP A 48 -11.42 0.65 8.79
C ASP A 48 -10.05 1.32 8.56
N GLN A 49 -9.38 0.90 7.47
CA GLN A 49 -8.07 1.44 7.12
C GLN A 49 -8.09 2.93 6.74
N GLU A 50 -9.20 3.44 6.15
CA GLU A 50 -9.32 4.85 5.79
C GLU A 50 -9.42 5.72 7.04
N GLU A 51 -10.13 5.22 8.07
CA GLU A 51 -10.15 5.87 9.40
C GLU A 51 -8.74 5.91 9.98
N ALA A 52 -8.08 4.76 10.09
CA ALA A 52 -6.74 4.69 10.67
C ALA A 52 -5.74 5.61 9.93
N MET A 53 -5.72 5.57 8.61
CA MET A 53 -4.78 6.35 7.80
C MET A 53 -5.03 7.86 7.84
N SER A 54 -6.28 8.30 8.04
CA SER A 54 -6.63 9.72 7.98
C SER A 54 -6.58 10.45 9.32
N ILE A 55 -6.86 9.73 10.43
CA ILE A 55 -6.96 10.35 11.76
C ILE A 55 -5.67 10.27 12.57
N SER A 56 -4.83 9.28 12.32
CA SER A 56 -3.70 8.94 13.19
C SER A 56 -2.41 9.66 12.81
N ASP A 57 -1.56 9.92 13.81
CA ASP A 57 -0.16 10.33 13.62
C ASP A 57 0.75 9.11 13.44
N LYS A 58 0.37 7.97 14.07
CA LYS A 58 1.00 6.66 13.90
C LYS A 58 -0.07 5.58 13.85
N ILE A 59 0.12 4.58 13.03
CA ILE A 59 -0.71 3.37 12.98
C ILE A 59 0.11 2.17 13.44
N VAL A 60 -0.57 1.21 14.04
CA VAL A 60 -0.04 -0.12 14.35
C VAL A 60 -0.89 -1.13 13.59
N VAL A 61 -0.28 -1.84 12.65
CA VAL A 61 -0.93 -2.96 11.95
C VAL A 61 -0.74 -4.21 12.79
N MET A 62 -1.85 -4.86 13.14
CA MET A 62 -1.85 -6.05 13.99
C MET A 62 -2.41 -7.27 13.26
N LYS A 63 -1.85 -8.45 13.52
CA LYS A 63 -2.35 -9.74 13.04
C LYS A 63 -2.33 -10.74 14.20
N LEU A 64 -3.49 -11.27 14.55
CA LEU A 64 -3.64 -12.27 15.62
C LEU A 64 -3.02 -11.85 16.97
N GLY A 65 -3.12 -10.57 17.31
CA GLY A 65 -2.59 -10.03 18.56
C GLY A 65 -1.11 -9.60 18.50
N GLU A 66 -0.42 -9.85 17.39
CA GLU A 66 0.98 -9.48 17.20
C GLU A 66 1.11 -8.22 16.33
N GLU A 67 2.03 -7.34 16.71
CA GLU A 67 2.39 -6.17 15.92
C GLU A 67 3.13 -6.61 14.65
N GLN A 68 2.64 -6.18 13.48
CA GLN A 68 3.29 -6.45 12.20
C GLN A 68 4.13 -5.26 11.72
N GLN A 69 3.65 -4.05 11.95
CA GLN A 69 4.38 -2.82 11.64
C GLN A 69 3.77 -1.64 12.37
N ILE A 70 4.62 -0.71 12.80
CA ILE A 70 4.24 0.59 13.37
C ILE A 70 4.94 1.72 12.62
N GLY A 71 4.22 2.81 12.36
CA GLY A 71 4.80 3.99 11.69
C GLY A 71 3.78 5.06 11.37
N ALA A 72 4.25 6.16 10.72
CA ALA A 72 3.33 7.11 10.14
C ALA A 72 2.51 6.43 9.02
N PRO A 73 1.21 6.76 8.85
CA PRO A 73 0.35 6.07 7.90
C PRO A 73 0.93 5.94 6.49
N GLN A 74 1.48 7.04 5.96
CA GLN A 74 2.08 7.05 4.62
C GLN A 74 3.36 6.22 4.52
N ASP A 75 4.16 6.16 5.59
CA ASP A 75 5.39 5.34 5.61
C ASP A 75 5.04 3.85 5.59
N VAL A 76 4.04 3.44 6.39
CA VAL A 76 3.57 2.05 6.41
C VAL A 76 2.95 1.65 5.07
N TYR A 77 2.20 2.55 4.42
CA TYR A 77 1.61 2.33 3.09
C TYR A 77 2.67 2.23 1.99
N ASN A 78 3.64 3.17 1.98
CA ASN A 78 4.66 3.27 0.94
C ASN A 78 5.84 2.33 1.14
N SER A 79 6.05 1.82 2.36
CA SER A 79 7.13 0.88 2.68
C SER A 79 6.67 -0.22 3.63
N PRO A 80 5.78 -1.12 3.18
CA PRO A 80 5.34 -2.24 4.00
C PRO A 80 6.51 -3.20 4.25
N ALA A 81 6.69 -3.61 5.51
CA ALA A 81 7.76 -4.52 5.93
C ALA A 81 7.43 -6.00 5.65
N HIS A 82 6.16 -6.33 5.48
CA HIS A 82 5.67 -7.70 5.29
C HIS A 82 4.53 -7.71 4.26
N LEU A 83 4.38 -8.81 3.51
CA LEU A 83 3.34 -8.97 2.50
C LEU A 83 1.93 -8.77 3.09
N PHE A 84 1.69 -9.28 4.30
CA PHE A 84 0.43 -9.05 5.03
C PHE A 84 0.11 -7.56 5.17
N VAL A 85 1.08 -6.73 5.58
CA VAL A 85 0.87 -5.27 5.74
C VAL A 85 0.54 -4.62 4.40
N ALA A 86 1.26 -5.03 3.33
CA ALA A 86 1.01 -4.54 1.98
C ALA A 86 -0.43 -4.85 1.50
N GLN A 87 -0.92 -6.07 1.80
CA GLN A 87 -2.25 -6.53 1.42
C GLN A 87 -3.36 -5.93 2.29
N PHE A 88 -3.05 -5.63 3.55
CA PHE A 88 -4.02 -5.09 4.52
C PHE A 88 -4.34 -3.62 4.24
N LEU A 89 -3.37 -2.83 3.76
CA LEU A 89 -3.52 -1.39 3.53
C LEU A 89 -3.72 -1.07 2.05
N GLY A 90 -4.74 -0.28 1.76
CA GLY A 90 -5.07 0.26 0.43
C GLY A 90 -6.43 -0.22 -0.09
N ASN A 91 -7.15 0.70 -0.72
CA ASN A 91 -8.45 0.43 -1.36
C ASN A 91 -8.47 1.04 -2.77
N PRO A 92 -8.44 0.21 -3.82
CA PRO A 92 -8.37 -1.26 -3.84
C PRO A 92 -7.09 -1.83 -3.22
N PRO A 93 -7.12 -3.09 -2.75
CA PRO A 93 -5.94 -3.73 -2.18
C PRO A 93 -4.84 -3.92 -3.23
N ILE A 94 -3.60 -4.07 -2.76
CA ILE A 94 -2.43 -4.35 -3.58
C ILE A 94 -2.63 -5.63 -4.39
N ASN A 95 -2.15 -5.65 -5.62
CA ASN A 95 -2.14 -6.84 -6.48
C ASN A 95 -0.88 -7.66 -6.18
N VAL A 96 -1.00 -8.97 -6.04
CA VAL A 96 0.12 -9.86 -5.74
C VAL A 96 0.27 -10.88 -6.86
N PHE A 97 1.50 -10.98 -7.37
CA PHE A 97 1.89 -11.92 -8.41
C PHE A 97 2.98 -12.85 -7.89
N GLU A 98 2.92 -14.10 -8.28
CA GLU A 98 4.04 -15.01 -8.17
C GLU A 98 5.05 -14.68 -9.25
N GLY A 99 6.32 -14.63 -8.87
CA GLY A 99 7.39 -14.29 -9.79
C GLY A 99 8.74 -14.75 -9.27
N ARG A 100 9.80 -14.28 -9.90
CA ARG A 100 11.16 -14.61 -9.53
C ARG A 100 12.12 -13.47 -9.85
N ILE A 101 13.26 -13.49 -9.22
CA ILE A 101 14.42 -12.68 -9.61
C ILE A 101 15.52 -13.61 -10.10
N GLU A 102 16.11 -13.28 -11.25
CA GLU A 102 17.21 -13.99 -11.87
C GLU A 102 18.19 -12.97 -12.46
N ASN A 103 19.45 -12.99 -12.03
CA ASN A 103 20.51 -12.09 -12.49
C ASN A 103 20.10 -10.61 -12.46
N GLY A 104 19.42 -10.18 -11.37
CA GLY A 104 18.91 -8.81 -11.20
C GLY A 104 17.65 -8.48 -11.99
N SER A 105 17.17 -9.36 -12.87
CA SER A 105 15.90 -9.18 -13.58
C SER A 105 14.75 -9.80 -12.83
N ILE A 106 13.65 -9.08 -12.72
CA ILE A 106 12.43 -9.48 -12.02
C ILE A 106 11.41 -9.91 -13.06
N TYR A 107 10.81 -11.09 -12.86
CA TYR A 107 9.90 -11.72 -13.81
C TYR A 107 8.53 -11.97 -13.18
N ILE A 108 7.47 -11.68 -13.94
CA ILE A 108 6.10 -12.16 -13.71
C ILE A 108 5.79 -13.16 -14.83
N GLY A 109 5.57 -14.44 -14.47
CA GLY A 109 5.57 -15.50 -15.47
C GLY A 109 6.94 -15.58 -16.16
N ASP A 110 6.95 -15.50 -17.49
CA ASP A 110 8.17 -15.50 -18.30
C ASP A 110 8.57 -14.10 -18.78
N GLU A 111 7.86 -13.06 -18.39
CA GLU A 111 8.08 -11.69 -18.85
C GLU A 111 8.89 -10.89 -17.82
N ALA A 112 9.97 -10.25 -18.28
CA ALA A 112 10.79 -9.36 -17.47
C ALA A 112 10.06 -8.05 -17.24
N VAL A 113 9.78 -7.74 -15.97
CA VAL A 113 8.99 -6.54 -15.60
C VAL A 113 9.83 -5.41 -15.04
N PHE A 114 11.05 -5.72 -14.58
CA PHE A 114 11.98 -4.73 -14.04
C PHE A 114 13.39 -5.31 -13.97
N HIS A 115 14.40 -4.43 -13.90
CA HIS A 115 15.78 -4.80 -13.62
C HIS A 115 16.33 -3.94 -12.50
N THR A 116 17.04 -4.55 -11.55
CA THR A 116 17.71 -3.86 -10.46
C THR A 116 19.21 -4.18 -10.44
N GLU A 117 20.02 -3.18 -10.11
CA GLU A 117 21.46 -3.36 -9.86
C GLU A 117 21.74 -3.88 -8.44
N THR A 118 20.70 -4.00 -7.59
CA THR A 118 20.88 -4.52 -6.24
C THR A 118 21.23 -5.99 -6.28
N ALA A 119 22.29 -6.38 -5.58
CA ALA A 119 22.68 -7.76 -5.46
C ALA A 119 21.66 -8.54 -4.60
N VAL A 120 20.69 -9.14 -5.24
CA VAL A 120 19.70 -10.04 -4.65
C VAL A 120 19.94 -11.43 -5.24
N MET A 121 19.95 -12.46 -4.39
CA MET A 121 20.10 -13.86 -4.87
C MET A 121 18.89 -14.26 -5.71
N ASP A 122 19.14 -15.07 -6.72
CA ASP A 122 18.11 -15.68 -7.55
C ASP A 122 17.14 -16.50 -6.71
N GLN A 123 15.88 -16.17 -6.73
CA GLN A 123 14.87 -16.82 -5.88
C GLN A 123 13.43 -16.55 -6.36
N PRO A 124 12.48 -17.39 -5.98
CA PRO A 124 11.06 -17.08 -6.14
C PRO A 124 10.63 -15.94 -5.21
N LEU A 125 9.73 -15.08 -5.69
CA LEU A 125 9.23 -13.89 -5.03
C LEU A 125 7.71 -13.80 -5.09
N TYR A 126 7.13 -13.05 -4.14
CA TYR A 126 5.90 -12.32 -4.38
C TYR A 126 6.22 -10.91 -4.85
N ILE A 127 5.60 -10.50 -5.96
CA ILE A 127 5.68 -9.16 -6.50
C ILE A 127 4.34 -8.49 -6.23
N ALA A 128 4.33 -7.54 -5.30
CA ALA A 128 3.11 -6.83 -4.90
C ALA A 128 3.11 -5.44 -5.54
N ILE A 129 2.07 -5.13 -6.34
CA ILE A 129 1.98 -3.91 -7.13
C ILE A 129 0.74 -3.13 -6.72
N ARG A 130 0.91 -1.86 -6.30
CA ARG A 130 -0.23 -0.97 -6.03
C ARG A 130 -1.09 -0.78 -7.28
N PRO A 131 -2.41 -0.67 -7.17
CA PRO A 131 -3.29 -0.47 -8.33
C PRO A 131 -2.87 0.72 -9.22
N GLU A 132 -2.41 1.81 -8.61
CA GLU A 132 -1.87 2.99 -9.30
C GLU A 132 -0.41 2.83 -9.76
N GLY A 133 0.19 1.68 -9.52
CA GLY A 133 1.60 1.37 -9.79
C GLY A 133 1.87 0.80 -11.18
N MET A 134 0.87 0.68 -12.02
CA MET A 134 0.98 0.17 -13.38
C MET A 134 0.71 1.25 -14.41
N ILE A 135 1.35 1.13 -15.57
CA ILE A 135 1.20 2.03 -16.72
C ILE A 135 0.94 1.15 -17.93
N VAL A 136 -0.03 1.52 -18.76
CA VAL A 136 -0.22 0.87 -20.06
C VAL A 136 0.87 1.35 -21.02
N GLU A 137 1.59 0.41 -21.61
CA GLU A 137 2.63 0.66 -22.58
C GLU A 137 2.14 0.32 -23.99
N ASP A 138 2.37 1.23 -24.93
CA ASP A 138 2.06 1.02 -26.34
C ASP A 138 3.18 0.26 -27.07
N SER A 139 4.41 0.29 -26.50
CA SER A 139 5.58 -0.39 -27.07
C SER A 139 5.69 -1.83 -26.57
N GLU A 140 5.92 -2.75 -27.48
CA GLU A 140 6.25 -4.14 -27.15
C GLU A 140 7.69 -4.29 -26.60
N GLU A 141 8.55 -3.30 -26.83
CA GLU A 141 9.91 -3.29 -26.31
C GLU A 141 9.96 -2.86 -24.83
N GLY A 142 11.02 -3.27 -24.12
CA GLY A 142 11.25 -2.91 -22.72
C GLY A 142 10.53 -3.80 -21.71
N PHE A 143 10.63 -3.42 -20.44
CA PHE A 143 10.09 -4.16 -19.29
C PHE A 143 8.57 -4.01 -19.18
N GLY A 144 7.92 -5.10 -18.83
CA GLY A 144 6.47 -5.13 -18.60
C GLY A 144 5.91 -6.53 -18.77
N PHE A 145 4.63 -6.70 -18.50
CA PHE A 145 3.93 -7.98 -18.67
C PHE A 145 2.58 -7.77 -19.36
N HIS A 146 2.12 -8.78 -20.06
CA HIS A 146 0.85 -8.74 -20.77
C HIS A 146 -0.29 -9.23 -19.85
N ALA A 147 -1.43 -8.54 -19.95
CA ALA A 147 -2.62 -8.91 -19.20
C ALA A 147 -3.87 -8.88 -20.08
N ASP A 148 -4.75 -9.85 -19.89
CA ASP A 148 -6.02 -9.93 -20.58
C ASP A 148 -7.06 -9.08 -19.86
N ILE A 149 -7.69 -8.15 -20.55
CA ILE A 149 -8.69 -7.24 -19.99
C ILE A 149 -10.01 -7.99 -19.80
N ASP A 150 -10.51 -7.98 -18.58
CA ASP A 150 -11.81 -8.50 -18.20
C ASP A 150 -12.88 -7.42 -18.25
N GLN A 151 -12.56 -6.23 -17.71
CA GLN A 151 -13.51 -5.11 -17.61
C GLN A 151 -12.79 -3.77 -17.50
N VAL A 152 -13.39 -2.72 -18.09
CA VAL A 152 -12.99 -1.32 -17.93
C VAL A 152 -14.14 -0.55 -17.29
N GLN A 153 -13.87 0.17 -16.19
CA GLN A 153 -14.86 0.97 -15.45
C GLN A 153 -14.32 2.39 -15.28
N VAL A 154 -15.10 3.39 -15.69
CA VAL A 154 -14.76 4.81 -15.46
C VAL A 154 -15.54 5.31 -14.26
N LEU A 155 -14.83 5.76 -13.22
CA LEU A 155 -15.39 6.33 -11.99
C LEU A 155 -14.80 7.72 -11.75
N GLY A 156 -15.53 8.74 -12.20
CA GLY A 156 -15.04 10.10 -12.11
C GLY A 156 -13.79 10.34 -12.95
N ARG A 157 -12.69 10.70 -12.29
CA ARG A 157 -11.40 10.96 -12.95
C ARG A 157 -10.50 9.70 -13.06
N ASP A 158 -10.92 8.60 -12.49
CA ASP A 158 -10.16 7.37 -12.45
C ASP A 158 -10.78 6.32 -13.38
N LEU A 159 -9.93 5.62 -14.13
CA LEU A 159 -10.30 4.46 -14.93
C LEU A 159 -9.77 3.22 -14.20
N PHE A 160 -10.68 2.32 -13.85
CA PHE A 160 -10.36 1.03 -13.24
C PHE A 160 -10.31 -0.03 -14.33
N LEU A 161 -9.11 -0.53 -14.61
CA LEU A 161 -8.89 -1.68 -15.47
C LEU A 161 -8.88 -2.93 -14.60
N VAL A 162 -9.82 -3.84 -14.84
CA VAL A 162 -9.82 -5.19 -14.25
C VAL A 162 -9.24 -6.15 -15.28
N ALA A 163 -8.17 -6.83 -14.91
CA ALA A 163 -7.44 -7.72 -15.83
C ALA A 163 -7.09 -9.06 -15.18
N LYS A 164 -6.65 -10.01 -16.00
CA LYS A 164 -6.24 -11.37 -15.64
C LYS A 164 -4.81 -11.62 -16.08
N HIS A 165 -4.11 -12.38 -15.26
CA HIS A 165 -2.80 -12.94 -15.57
C HIS A 165 -2.59 -14.20 -14.73
N ASP A 166 -2.00 -15.25 -15.31
CA ASP A 166 -1.88 -16.56 -14.67
C ASP A 166 -1.02 -16.54 -13.40
N ALA A 167 0.00 -15.68 -13.37
CA ALA A 167 0.83 -15.50 -12.18
C ALA A 167 0.17 -14.66 -11.07
N CYS A 168 -1.02 -14.08 -11.29
CA CYS A 168 -1.72 -13.35 -10.23
C CYS A 168 -2.28 -14.32 -9.19
N THR A 169 -2.03 -14.07 -7.90
CA THR A 169 -2.53 -14.91 -6.80
C THR A 169 -4.06 -14.86 -6.66
N LYS A 170 -4.71 -13.88 -7.28
CA LYS A 170 -6.17 -13.75 -7.37
C LYS A 170 -6.62 -13.96 -8.81
N LYS A 171 -7.90 -14.33 -9.00
CA LYS A 171 -8.51 -14.52 -10.31
C LYS A 171 -8.39 -13.29 -11.23
N THR A 172 -8.43 -12.09 -10.65
CA THR A 172 -8.30 -10.81 -11.34
C THR A 172 -7.49 -9.84 -10.49
N PHE A 173 -6.87 -8.87 -11.13
CA PHE A 173 -6.21 -7.74 -10.48
C PHE A 173 -6.76 -6.42 -11.02
N LYS A 174 -6.45 -5.31 -10.34
CA LYS A 174 -6.97 -3.99 -10.68
C LYS A 174 -5.84 -3.00 -10.93
N CYS A 175 -5.93 -2.24 -12.03
CA CYS A 175 -5.12 -1.05 -12.26
C CYS A 175 -5.98 0.20 -12.12
N ILE A 176 -5.39 1.28 -11.60
CA ILE A 176 -5.99 2.62 -11.61
C ILE A 176 -5.19 3.46 -12.59
N LEU A 177 -5.87 3.89 -13.64
CA LEU A 177 -5.33 4.70 -14.72
C LEU A 177 -6.08 6.04 -14.76
N SER A 178 -5.55 7.02 -15.50
CA SER A 178 -6.26 8.26 -15.74
C SER A 178 -7.44 8.06 -16.71
N SER A 179 -8.57 8.71 -16.46
CA SER A 179 -9.78 8.55 -17.28
C SER A 179 -9.67 9.13 -18.70
N ASP A 180 -8.60 9.87 -19.00
CA ASP A 180 -8.27 10.35 -20.35
C ASP A 180 -7.68 9.25 -21.24
N GLN A 181 -7.31 8.11 -20.67
CA GLN A 181 -6.84 6.96 -21.43
C GLN A 181 -8.01 6.19 -22.03
N VAL A 182 -7.90 5.88 -23.33
CA VAL A 182 -8.90 5.07 -24.06
C VAL A 182 -8.34 3.67 -24.26
N ILE A 183 -8.92 2.70 -23.58
CA ILE A 183 -8.51 1.29 -23.68
C ILE A 183 -9.54 0.53 -24.50
N THR A 184 -9.18 0.16 -25.73
CA THR A 184 -10.04 -0.61 -26.65
C THR A 184 -9.53 -2.03 -26.90
N ALA A 185 -8.28 -2.29 -26.57
CA ALA A 185 -7.65 -3.59 -26.73
C ALA A 185 -8.19 -4.61 -25.74
N LYS A 186 -8.17 -5.91 -26.13
CA LYS A 186 -8.51 -7.03 -25.22
C LYS A 186 -7.33 -7.45 -24.36
N ARG A 187 -6.12 -7.09 -24.75
CA ARG A 187 -4.86 -7.39 -24.07
C ARG A 187 -3.98 -6.15 -24.07
N VAL A 188 -3.31 -5.87 -22.99
CA VAL A 188 -2.43 -4.71 -22.82
C VAL A 188 -1.11 -5.14 -22.20
N LYS A 189 -0.04 -4.41 -22.53
CA LYS A 189 1.22 -4.50 -21.83
C LYS A 189 1.23 -3.50 -20.69
N LEU A 190 1.66 -3.93 -19.52
CA LEU A 190 1.72 -3.13 -18.27
C LEU A 190 3.16 -3.02 -17.79
N ALA A 191 3.66 -1.81 -17.72
CA ALA A 191 4.95 -1.49 -17.09
C ALA A 191 4.75 -1.08 -15.63
N LEU A 192 5.81 -1.22 -14.81
CA LEU A 192 5.77 -0.94 -13.37
C LEU A 192 6.39 0.43 -13.05
N LYS A 193 5.73 1.20 -12.18
CA LYS A 193 6.32 2.38 -11.55
C LYS A 193 7.27 1.94 -10.43
N PRO A 194 8.55 2.34 -10.42
CA PRO A 194 9.58 1.81 -9.50
C PRO A 194 9.21 1.91 -8.01
N ASN A 195 8.56 2.97 -7.59
CA ASN A 195 8.20 3.22 -6.18
C ASN A 195 6.82 2.69 -5.78
N LYS A 196 6.15 1.91 -6.64
CA LYS A 196 4.78 1.42 -6.44
C LYS A 196 4.66 -0.11 -6.52
N PHE A 197 5.76 -0.82 -6.64
CA PHE A 197 5.80 -2.26 -6.49
C PHE A 197 6.78 -2.65 -5.39
N PHE A 198 6.59 -3.83 -4.83
CA PHE A 198 7.32 -4.32 -3.67
C PHE A 198 7.62 -5.79 -3.84
N LEU A 199 8.84 -6.18 -3.45
CA LEU A 199 9.30 -7.56 -3.50
C LEU A 199 9.24 -8.17 -2.10
N PHE A 200 8.72 -9.39 -2.01
CA PHE A 200 8.69 -10.15 -0.78
C PHE A 200 9.24 -11.56 -1.04
N ASP A 201 10.01 -12.07 -0.08
CA ASP A 201 10.47 -13.44 -0.10
C ASP A 201 9.27 -14.40 -0.11
N HIS A 202 9.29 -15.39 -1.00
CA HIS A 202 8.14 -16.28 -1.21
C HIS A 202 7.81 -17.17 0.01
N LYS A 203 8.81 -17.46 0.87
CA LYS A 203 8.62 -18.35 2.03
C LYS A 203 8.30 -17.59 3.31
N THR A 204 9.03 -16.49 3.54
CA THR A 204 8.93 -15.73 4.79
C THR A 204 7.97 -14.56 4.69
N GLU A 205 7.56 -14.18 3.47
CA GLU A 205 6.77 -12.98 3.16
C GLU A 205 7.41 -11.66 3.64
N GLN A 206 8.69 -11.70 4.03
CA GLN A 206 9.44 -10.52 4.44
C GLN A 206 9.82 -9.67 3.23
N ARG A 207 9.91 -8.37 3.45
CA ARG A 207 10.26 -7.41 2.42
C ARG A 207 11.70 -7.60 1.94
N ILE A 208 11.91 -7.61 0.63
CA ILE A 208 13.21 -7.51 -0.04
C ILE A 208 13.35 -6.09 -0.58
N TYR A 209 14.34 -5.36 -0.10
CA TYR A 209 14.60 -3.99 -0.52
C TYR A 209 15.58 -3.96 -1.69
N ILE A 210 15.28 -3.13 -2.68
CA ILE A 210 16.13 -2.84 -3.82
C ILE A 210 16.43 -1.34 -3.88
N LYS A 211 17.46 -0.94 -4.63
CA LYS A 211 17.90 0.47 -4.73
C LYS A 211 16.78 1.40 -5.17
N GLU A 212 15.96 0.94 -6.10
CA GLU A 212 14.84 1.67 -6.68
C GLU A 212 13.63 1.75 -5.75
N ASN A 213 13.61 0.91 -4.71
CA ASN A 213 12.58 0.88 -3.68
C ASN A 213 13.20 0.57 -2.31
N PRO A 214 13.98 1.50 -1.75
CA PRO A 214 14.81 1.28 -0.57
C PRO A 214 13.95 1.14 0.71
N ALA A 215 14.61 0.67 1.77
CA ALA A 215 14.06 0.76 3.11
C ALA A 215 13.76 2.23 3.48
N PRO A 216 12.73 2.49 4.30
CA PRO A 216 12.51 3.84 4.81
C PRO A 216 13.78 4.28 5.56
N ALA A 217 14.19 5.53 5.35
CA ALA A 217 15.28 6.10 6.12
C ALA A 217 14.91 5.94 7.60
N SER A 218 15.73 5.19 8.35
CA SER A 218 15.61 5.16 9.80
C SER A 218 15.56 6.61 10.27
N GLN A 219 14.53 7.00 11.02
CA GLN A 219 14.49 8.32 11.64
C GLN A 219 15.69 8.35 12.59
N GLY A 220 16.81 8.85 12.06
CA GLY A 220 18.05 9.02 12.79
C GLY A 220 17.73 9.81 14.05
N GLU A 221 18.27 9.33 15.14
CA GLU A 221 18.38 9.98 16.42
C GLU A 221 18.54 11.49 16.18
N LYS A 222 17.53 12.26 16.55
CA LYS A 222 17.72 13.69 16.69
C LYS A 222 18.76 13.84 17.79
N GLU A 223 19.99 14.09 17.39
CA GLU A 223 21.02 14.62 18.30
C GLU A 223 20.39 15.76 19.09
N VAL A 224 20.23 15.51 20.36
CA VAL A 224 19.99 16.55 21.36
C VAL A 224 21.28 17.36 21.39
N SER A 225 21.38 18.38 20.56
CA SER A 225 22.40 19.41 20.73
C SER A 225 22.07 20.16 22.01
N ASN A 226 22.68 19.70 23.06
CA ASN A 226 22.84 20.41 24.31
C ASN A 226 23.74 21.62 24.04
N ASN A 227 23.17 22.77 23.74
CA ASN A 227 23.89 24.04 23.84
C ASN A 227 23.57 24.61 25.23
N GLY A 228 24.66 24.70 26.02
CA GLY A 228 24.76 25.29 27.35
C GLY A 228 24.41 26.79 27.45
#